data_2da1e311810234664a91f1fd477fe9db
#
_entry.id   2da1e311810234664a91f1fd477fe9db
#
_cell.length_a   1.000
_cell.length_b   1.000
_cell.length_c   1.000
_cell.angle_alpha   90.00
_cell.angle_beta   90.00
_cell.angle_gamma   90.00
#
_symmetry.space_group_name_H-M   'P 1'
#
loop_
_entity.id
_entity.type
_entity.pdbx_description
1 polymer ?
#
loop_
_entity_poly.entity_id
_entity_poly.type
_entity_poly.pdbx_seq_one_letter_code
_entity_poly.pdbx_strand_id
1 'polypeptide(L)'
;MVLGTALGLLTIGEAQAQDVGRIKTVKGAVHIERAGRQEPALVGRGVQQADVLVTGPDGAVGVTLADDTLLSAGPNSVLAVERFVYDGVKSGVLEAALTKGTLAVVSGRIAKQAPDAMRVKTPAAILGVRGTEFVVRASDGSP
;
A
#
# COMPACT_ATOMS: atom_id res chain seq x y z
N MET A 1 34.45 -25.70 38.01
CA MET A 1 34.04 -26.08 36.65
C MET A 1 32.77 -25.36 36.29
N VAL A 2 32.90 -24.28 35.58
CA VAL A 2 31.74 -23.45 35.18
C VAL A 2 31.26 -23.95 33.83
N LEU A 3 30.14 -24.62 33.84
CA LEU A 3 29.40 -24.91 32.62
C LEU A 3 28.74 -23.60 32.19
N GLY A 4 29.39 -22.89 31.29
CA GLY A 4 28.76 -21.82 30.60
C GLY A 4 27.71 -22.39 29.68
N THR A 5 26.48 -22.40 30.12
CA THR A 5 25.37 -22.50 29.18
C THR A 5 25.34 -21.25 28.37
N ALA A 6 25.91 -21.35 27.19
CA ALA A 6 25.62 -20.35 26.17
C ALA A 6 24.14 -20.46 25.86
N LEU A 7 23.30 -19.64 26.48
CA LEU A 7 21.99 -19.38 26.00
C LEU A 7 22.18 -18.69 24.64
N GLY A 8 22.12 -19.49 23.60
CA GLY A 8 21.94 -18.97 22.28
C GLY A 8 20.61 -18.24 22.28
N LEU A 9 20.63 -16.94 22.39
CA LEU A 9 19.52 -16.11 21.99
C LEU A 9 19.30 -16.40 20.53
N LEU A 10 18.41 -17.33 20.26
CA LEU A 10 17.76 -17.40 18.98
C LEU A 10 16.90 -16.16 18.88
N THR A 11 17.52 -15.06 18.44
CA THR A 11 16.75 -14.00 17.86
C THR A 11 16.15 -14.61 16.60
N ILE A 12 14.92 -15.08 16.73
CA ILE A 12 14.10 -15.26 15.56
C ILE A 12 13.97 -13.85 15.01
N GLY A 13 14.83 -13.49 14.07
CA GLY A 13 14.67 -12.27 13.31
C GLY A 13 13.31 -12.38 12.68
N GLU A 14 12.35 -11.61 13.17
CA GLU A 14 11.14 -11.39 12.42
C GLU A 14 11.61 -10.96 11.03
N ALA A 15 11.26 -11.77 10.03
CA ALA A 15 11.50 -11.37 8.66
C ALA A 15 10.79 -10.03 8.49
N GLN A 16 11.55 -8.94 8.53
CA GLN A 16 11.00 -7.62 8.30
C GLN A 16 10.43 -7.63 6.90
N ALA A 17 9.11 -7.48 6.81
CA ALA A 17 8.45 -7.31 5.54
C ALA A 17 9.10 -6.12 4.84
N GLN A 18 9.48 -6.29 3.58
CA GLN A 18 10.08 -5.23 2.79
C GLN A 18 9.06 -4.14 2.53
N ASP A 19 9.51 -2.90 2.57
CA ASP A 19 8.70 -1.78 2.15
C ASP A 19 8.41 -1.89 0.65
N VAL A 20 7.15 -1.78 0.30
CA VAL A 20 6.72 -1.76 -1.11
C VAL A 20 6.66 -0.34 -1.66
N GLY A 21 6.73 0.65 -0.78
CA GLY A 21 6.67 2.06 -1.14
C GLY A 21 6.94 2.95 0.05
N ARG A 22 6.79 4.25 -0.18
CA ARG A 22 6.97 5.28 0.86
C ARG A 22 5.90 6.33 0.78
N ILE A 23 5.51 6.83 1.94
CA ILE A 23 4.61 7.97 2.03
C ILE A 23 5.37 9.23 1.62
N LYS A 24 4.85 9.93 0.62
CA LYS A 24 5.44 11.17 0.12
C LYS A 24 4.73 12.41 0.61
N THR A 25 3.42 12.34 0.77
CA THR A 25 2.61 13.48 1.21
C THR A 25 1.56 13.02 2.21
N VAL A 26 1.32 13.84 3.21
CA VAL A 26 0.26 13.63 4.20
C VAL A 26 -0.41 14.96 4.44
N LYS A 27 -1.74 14.96 4.42
CA LYS A 27 -2.56 16.12 4.77
C LYS A 27 -3.66 15.65 5.71
N GLY A 28 -3.91 16.42 6.78
CA GLY A 28 -4.96 16.10 7.74
C GLY A 28 -4.74 14.78 8.46
N ALA A 29 -5.83 14.15 8.90
CA ALA A 29 -5.78 12.92 9.66
C ALA A 29 -5.57 11.72 8.75
N VAL A 30 -4.44 11.05 8.91
CA VAL A 30 -4.11 9.82 8.18
C VAL A 30 -3.41 8.85 9.12
N HIS A 31 -3.81 7.59 9.10
CA HIS A 31 -3.12 6.55 9.83
C HIS A 31 -2.94 5.29 8.99
N ILE A 32 -2.00 4.45 9.42
CA ILE A 32 -1.77 3.13 8.84
C ILE A 32 -2.28 2.09 9.82
N GLU A 33 -3.03 1.12 9.32
CA GLU A 33 -3.36 -0.08 10.06
C GLU A 33 -2.43 -1.20 9.61
N ARG A 34 -1.63 -1.67 10.53
CA ARG A 34 -0.65 -2.74 10.30
C ARG A 34 -0.76 -3.79 11.40
N ALA A 35 -1.09 -5.02 11.01
CA ALA A 35 -1.21 -6.13 11.96
C ALA A 35 -2.13 -5.81 13.16
N GLY A 36 -3.25 -5.18 12.90
CA GLY A 36 -4.23 -4.79 13.94
C GLY A 36 -3.86 -3.57 14.77
N ARG A 37 -2.76 -2.90 14.44
CA ARG A 37 -2.32 -1.69 15.13
C ARG A 37 -2.53 -0.45 14.28
N GLN A 38 -2.93 0.63 14.90
CA GLN A 38 -2.96 1.94 14.28
C GLN A 38 -1.63 2.65 14.51
N GLU A 39 -1.03 3.11 13.44
CA GLU A 39 0.23 3.84 13.48
C GLU A 39 0.09 5.14 12.69
N PRO A 40 0.75 6.22 13.12
CA PRO A 40 0.65 7.48 12.39
C PRO A 40 1.30 7.35 11.02
N ALA A 41 0.64 7.93 10.02
CA ALA A 41 1.20 8.05 8.68
C ALA A 41 2.06 9.30 8.60
N LEU A 42 3.36 9.11 8.49
CA LEU A 42 4.33 10.21 8.42
C LEU A 42 5.03 10.21 7.06
N VAL A 43 5.37 11.39 6.57
CA VAL A 43 6.17 11.51 5.35
C VAL A 43 7.50 10.78 5.52
N GLY A 44 7.88 9.99 4.53
CA GLY A 44 9.09 9.18 4.54
C GLY A 44 8.91 7.77 5.12
N ARG A 45 7.76 7.49 5.75
CA ARG A 45 7.49 6.17 6.31
C ARG A 45 7.30 5.14 5.21
N GLY A 46 7.89 3.96 5.40
CA GLY A 46 7.71 2.82 4.52
C GLY A 46 6.31 2.24 4.61
N VAL A 47 5.77 1.87 3.46
CA VAL A 47 4.50 1.15 3.34
C VAL A 47 4.81 -0.30 3.01
N GLN A 48 4.21 -1.24 3.73
CA GLN A 48 4.40 -2.67 3.54
C GLN A 48 3.17 -3.29 2.89
N GLN A 49 3.37 -4.44 2.27
CA GLN A 49 2.26 -5.24 1.75
C GLN A 49 1.28 -5.55 2.88
N ALA A 50 0.01 -5.47 2.59
CA ALA A 50 -1.12 -5.61 3.51
C ALA A 50 -1.37 -4.43 4.46
N ASP A 51 -0.56 -3.38 4.43
CA ASP A 51 -0.87 -2.16 5.15
C ASP A 51 -2.16 -1.53 4.62
N VAL A 52 -2.97 -1.00 5.52
CA VAL A 52 -4.17 -0.27 5.18
C VAL A 52 -3.99 1.20 5.53
N LEU A 53 -4.12 2.06 4.54
CA LEU A 53 -4.07 3.51 4.70
C LEU A 53 -5.49 4.04 4.89
N VAL A 54 -5.72 4.74 5.97
CA VAL A 54 -7.04 5.30 6.31
C VAL A 54 -6.92 6.80 6.44
N THR A 55 -7.73 7.51 5.67
CA THR A 55 -7.79 8.97 5.71
C THR A 55 -9.10 9.43 6.35
N GLY A 56 -9.03 10.49 7.15
CA GLY A 56 -10.20 11.14 7.74
C GLY A 56 -10.88 12.13 6.78
N PRO A 57 -11.91 12.87 7.27
CA PRO A 57 -12.67 13.78 6.42
C PRO A 57 -11.87 14.91 5.80
N ASP A 58 -10.74 15.27 6.40
CA ASP A 58 -9.80 16.27 5.90
C ASP A 58 -8.49 15.66 5.41
N GLY A 59 -8.42 14.34 5.37
CA GLY A 59 -7.18 13.60 5.11
C GLY A 59 -6.89 13.41 3.64
N ALA A 60 -5.61 13.33 3.34
CA ALA A 60 -5.11 12.88 2.05
C ALA A 60 -3.72 12.31 2.23
N VAL A 61 -3.39 11.28 1.45
CA VAL A 61 -2.08 10.65 1.51
C VAL A 61 -1.60 10.29 0.11
N GLY A 62 -0.34 10.59 -0.16
CA GLY A 62 0.33 10.18 -1.39
C GLY A 62 1.43 9.19 -1.09
N VAL A 63 1.46 8.09 -1.86
CA VAL A 63 2.43 7.02 -1.72
C VAL A 63 3.09 6.78 -3.07
N THR A 64 4.41 6.65 -3.06
CA THR A 64 5.17 6.20 -4.22
C THR A 64 5.63 4.77 -3.99
N LEU A 65 5.22 3.87 -4.87
CA LEU A 65 5.63 2.48 -4.81
C LEU A 65 7.00 2.28 -5.46
N ALA A 66 7.61 1.12 -5.22
CA ALA A 66 8.96 0.83 -5.71
C ALA A 66 9.06 0.76 -7.23
N ASP A 67 7.96 0.55 -7.94
CA ASP A 67 7.88 0.57 -9.40
C ASP A 67 7.53 1.96 -9.97
N ASP A 68 7.59 3.00 -9.15
CA ASP A 68 7.22 4.38 -9.46
C ASP A 68 5.71 4.61 -9.66
N THR A 69 4.86 3.67 -9.30
CA THR A 69 3.41 3.93 -9.24
C THR A 69 3.11 4.94 -8.14
N LEU A 70 2.32 5.95 -8.46
CA LEU A 70 1.85 6.94 -7.50
C LEU A 70 0.40 6.64 -7.13
N LEU A 71 0.15 6.49 -5.85
CA LEU A 71 -1.19 6.29 -5.29
C LEU A 71 -1.53 7.50 -4.42
N SER A 72 -2.63 8.17 -4.71
CA SER A 72 -3.08 9.33 -3.93
C SER A 72 -4.51 9.08 -3.46
N ALA A 73 -4.67 8.85 -2.16
CA ALA A 73 -5.99 8.67 -1.55
C ALA A 73 -6.50 10.02 -1.05
N GLY A 74 -7.73 10.33 -1.38
CA GLY A 74 -8.42 11.54 -0.92
C GLY A 74 -9.09 11.36 0.44
N PRO A 75 -9.96 12.29 0.85
CA PRO A 75 -10.67 12.19 2.13
C PRO A 75 -11.56 10.96 2.25
N ASN A 76 -11.74 10.49 3.47
CA ASN A 76 -12.61 9.35 3.81
C ASN A 76 -12.32 8.10 2.99
N SER A 77 -11.04 7.81 2.78
CA SER A 77 -10.60 6.68 1.97
C SER A 77 -9.97 5.58 2.81
N VAL A 78 -10.17 4.34 2.37
CA VAL A 78 -9.52 3.15 2.93
C VAL A 78 -8.86 2.43 1.78
N LEU A 79 -7.53 2.45 1.77
CA LEU A 79 -6.71 1.91 0.70
C LEU A 79 -5.74 0.87 1.26
N ALA A 80 -5.73 -0.31 0.69
CA ALA A 80 -4.76 -1.34 1.02
C ALA A 80 -3.92 -1.71 -0.20
N VAL A 81 -2.62 -1.91 -0.03
CA VAL A 81 -1.78 -2.56 -1.02
C VAL A 81 -1.76 -4.04 -0.66
N GLU A 82 -2.60 -4.83 -1.30
CA GLU A 82 -2.78 -6.24 -0.95
C GLU A 82 -1.64 -7.11 -1.46
N ARG A 83 -1.15 -6.82 -2.65
CA ARG A 83 -0.07 -7.59 -3.25
C ARG A 83 0.81 -6.69 -4.11
N PHE A 84 2.10 -6.80 -3.89
CA PHE A 84 3.09 -6.08 -4.67
C PHE A 84 4.31 -6.97 -4.89
N VAL A 85 4.58 -7.28 -6.14
CA VAL A 85 5.76 -8.04 -6.55
C VAL A 85 6.44 -7.27 -7.69
N TYR A 86 7.69 -6.89 -7.48
CA TYR A 86 8.43 -6.14 -8.49
C TYR A 86 9.93 -6.43 -8.33
N ASP A 87 10.53 -7.00 -9.36
CA ASP A 87 11.97 -7.33 -9.39
C ASP A 87 12.79 -6.38 -10.26
N GLY A 88 12.14 -5.46 -10.96
CA GLY A 88 12.79 -4.49 -11.83
C GLY A 88 13.12 -5.00 -13.24
N VAL A 89 13.01 -6.27 -13.50
CA VAL A 89 13.50 -6.87 -14.76
C VAL A 89 12.41 -7.54 -15.58
N LYS A 90 11.52 -8.32 -14.94
CA LYS A 90 10.50 -9.09 -15.66
C LYS A 90 9.10 -8.59 -15.37
N SER A 91 8.22 -9.47 -15.02
CA SER A 91 6.86 -9.14 -14.69
C SER A 91 6.73 -8.77 -13.22
N GLY A 92 5.87 -7.83 -12.92
CA GLY A 92 5.44 -7.52 -11.57
C GLY A 92 3.95 -7.71 -11.40
N VAL A 93 3.48 -7.59 -10.18
CA VAL A 93 2.05 -7.63 -9.85
C VAL A 93 1.77 -6.53 -8.84
N LEU A 94 0.70 -5.77 -9.06
CA LEU A 94 0.20 -4.79 -8.11
C LEU A 94 -1.31 -4.98 -7.96
N GLU A 95 -1.73 -5.33 -6.76
CA GLU A 95 -3.14 -5.39 -6.40
C GLU A 95 -3.39 -4.45 -5.23
N ALA A 96 -4.21 -3.45 -5.47
CA ALA A 96 -4.67 -2.51 -4.46
C ALA A 96 -6.16 -2.68 -4.22
N ALA A 97 -6.61 -2.45 -3.01
CA ALA A 97 -8.02 -2.49 -2.66
C ALA A 97 -8.45 -1.13 -2.12
N LEU A 98 -9.43 -0.54 -2.75
CA LEU A 98 -10.08 0.67 -2.29
C LEU A 98 -11.47 0.29 -1.77
N THR A 99 -11.62 0.21 -0.44
CA THR A 99 -12.89 -0.16 0.18
C THR A 99 -13.89 0.97 0.09
N LYS A 100 -13.43 2.18 0.27
CA LYS A 100 -14.23 3.40 0.10
C LYS A 100 -13.32 4.59 -0.17
N GLY A 101 -13.90 5.65 -0.70
CA GLY A 101 -13.21 6.91 -0.95
C GLY A 101 -12.78 7.09 -2.39
N THR A 102 -11.70 7.82 -2.58
CA THR A 102 -11.19 8.19 -3.89
C THR A 102 -9.70 7.88 -3.96
N LEU A 103 -9.29 7.29 -5.05
CA LEU A 103 -7.90 6.98 -5.34
C LEU A 103 -7.53 7.51 -6.71
N ALA A 104 -6.54 8.38 -6.77
CA ALA A 104 -5.90 8.78 -8.00
C ALA A 104 -4.63 7.95 -8.19
N VAL A 105 -4.42 7.44 -9.38
CA VAL A 105 -3.29 6.57 -9.72
C VAL A 105 -2.56 7.14 -10.91
N VAL A 106 -1.23 7.21 -10.78
CA VAL A 106 -0.33 7.39 -11.93
C VAL A 106 0.43 6.08 -12.09
N SER A 107 0.26 5.45 -13.23
CA SER A 107 0.82 4.12 -13.50
C SER A 107 2.34 4.15 -13.51
N GLY A 108 2.94 3.18 -12.84
CA GLY A 108 4.38 2.97 -12.84
C GLY A 108 4.80 1.89 -13.82
N ARG A 109 5.92 1.24 -13.51
CA ARG A 109 6.54 0.28 -14.42
C ARG A 109 5.77 -1.01 -14.58
N ILE A 110 5.13 -1.50 -13.51
CA ILE A 110 4.35 -2.76 -13.57
C ILE A 110 3.24 -2.63 -14.62
N ALA A 111 2.42 -1.58 -14.54
CA ALA A 111 1.32 -1.39 -15.48
C ALA A 111 1.81 -1.10 -16.90
N LYS A 112 2.94 -0.41 -17.05
CA LYS A 112 3.51 -0.11 -18.37
C LYS A 112 4.09 -1.35 -19.04
N GLN A 113 4.65 -2.27 -18.26
CA GLN A 113 5.19 -3.54 -18.80
C GLN A 113 4.08 -4.52 -19.14
N ALA A 114 3.06 -4.61 -18.29
CA ALA A 114 1.94 -5.53 -18.45
C ALA A 114 0.67 -4.91 -17.86
N PRO A 115 -0.22 -4.35 -18.68
CA PRO A 115 -1.43 -3.67 -18.16
C PRO A 115 -2.29 -4.55 -17.26
N ASP A 116 -2.37 -5.85 -17.52
CA ASP A 116 -3.17 -6.77 -16.71
C ASP A 116 -2.54 -7.08 -15.34
N ALA A 117 -1.30 -6.67 -15.12
CA ALA A 117 -0.58 -6.93 -13.88
C ALA A 117 -0.95 -5.95 -12.76
N MET A 118 -1.65 -4.88 -13.08
CA MET A 118 -2.15 -3.93 -12.09
C MET A 118 -3.67 -3.99 -12.00
N ARG A 119 -4.17 -4.20 -10.78
CA ARG A 119 -5.60 -4.28 -10.50
C ARG A 119 -5.97 -3.47 -9.28
N VAL A 120 -7.10 -2.79 -9.34
CA VAL A 120 -7.70 -2.11 -8.20
C VAL A 120 -9.05 -2.78 -7.91
N LYS A 121 -9.16 -3.30 -6.70
CA LYS A 121 -10.40 -3.91 -6.21
C LYS A 121 -11.23 -2.87 -5.48
N THR A 122 -12.51 -2.87 -5.76
CA THR A 122 -13.52 -2.12 -5.00
C THR A 122 -14.61 -3.09 -4.57
N PRO A 123 -15.53 -2.70 -3.66
CA PRO A 123 -16.64 -3.59 -3.30
C PRO A 123 -17.52 -3.97 -4.48
N ALA A 124 -17.56 -3.15 -5.51
CA ALA A 124 -18.43 -3.39 -6.68
C ALA A 124 -17.73 -4.14 -7.82
N ALA A 125 -16.39 -4.04 -7.94
CA ALA A 125 -15.71 -4.56 -9.12
C ALA A 125 -14.21 -4.73 -8.90
N ILE A 126 -13.60 -5.50 -9.78
CA ILE A 126 -12.14 -5.55 -9.94
C ILE A 126 -11.82 -4.82 -11.24
N LEU A 127 -11.01 -3.77 -11.13
CA LEU A 127 -10.68 -2.92 -12.26
C LEU A 127 -9.27 -3.24 -12.76
N GLY A 128 -9.16 -3.62 -14.02
CA GLY A 128 -7.89 -3.65 -14.71
C GLY A 128 -7.50 -2.23 -15.10
N VAL A 129 -6.20 -1.93 -14.98
CA VAL A 129 -5.70 -0.59 -15.22
C VAL A 129 -5.24 -0.46 -16.66
N ARG A 130 -5.81 0.52 -17.37
CA ARG A 130 -5.33 0.94 -18.69
C ARG A 130 -5.12 2.45 -18.67
N GLY A 131 -4.03 2.90 -19.26
CA GLY A 131 -3.68 4.29 -19.32
C GLY A 131 -2.64 4.69 -18.27
N THR A 132 -2.25 5.97 -18.29
CA THR A 132 -1.20 6.49 -17.43
C THR A 132 -1.75 7.06 -16.13
N GLU A 133 -2.90 7.71 -16.21
CA GLU A 133 -3.55 8.34 -15.05
C GLU A 133 -5.03 7.98 -15.05
N PHE A 134 -5.55 7.69 -13.85
CA PHE A 134 -6.97 7.43 -13.68
C PHE A 134 -7.38 7.68 -12.23
N VAL A 135 -8.68 7.82 -12.02
CA VAL A 135 -9.28 8.01 -10.70
C VAL A 135 -10.31 6.91 -10.47
N VAL A 136 -10.23 6.29 -9.31
CA VAL A 136 -11.19 5.28 -8.88
C VAL A 136 -11.95 5.83 -7.68
N ARG A 137 -13.27 5.65 -7.71
CA ARG A 137 -14.14 5.95 -6.57
C ARG A 137 -14.82 4.68 -6.10
N ALA A 138 -14.86 4.51 -4.81
CA ALA A 138 -15.51 3.36 -4.19
C ALA A 138 -16.46 3.83 -3.11
N SER A 139 -17.60 3.15 -3.03
CA SER A 139 -18.58 3.32 -1.96
C SER A 139 -18.63 2.01 -1.17
N ASP A 140 -18.75 2.12 0.15
CA ASP A 140 -18.88 0.95 1.02
C ASP A 140 -20.28 0.31 0.99
N GLY A 141 -21.13 0.75 0.06
CA GLY A 141 -22.50 0.27 -0.05
C GLY A 141 -23.51 1.01 0.83
N SER A 142 -23.07 2.00 1.58
CA SER A 142 -23.98 2.87 2.33
C SER A 142 -24.66 3.84 1.37
N PRO A 143 -25.99 3.96 1.43
CA PRO A 143 -26.71 4.94 0.59
C PRO A 143 -26.35 6.37 0.93
#